data_d8b2197674afb81d3d134e5cbfa6f193
#
_entry.id   d8b2197674afb81d3d134e5cbfa6f193
#
_cell.length_a   1.000
_cell.length_b   1.000
_cell.length_c   1.000
_cell.angle_alpha   90.00
_cell.angle_beta   90.00
_cell.angle_gamma   90.00
#
_symmetry.space_group_name_H-M   'P 1'
#
loop_
_entity.id
_entity.type
_entity.pdbx_description
1 polymer ?
#
loop_
_entity_poly.entity_id
_entity_poly.type
_entity_poly.pdbx_seq_one_letter_code
_entity_poly.pdbx_strand_id
1 'polypeptide(L)'
;MYHHFDSKEALGHAVVEEIIAPDVHGKWVRPLQTGKNPIDTLIGAVQSIPVRPEDVRGGCQLNNLAQEMSPLDAGFRKRLARIFDAWRGAVASILREGQANGRVRRDVEPAEAAALLIAMVEGYASLAKNAQDPKVMKAGIRTIVGWLRSLRAPGNRKRG
;
A
#
# COMPACT_ATOMS: atom_id res chain seq x y z
N MET A 1 -4.96 7.60 -30.08
CA MET A 1 -5.35 6.24 -30.53
C MET A 1 -6.60 5.85 -29.74
N TYR A 2 -7.74 5.75 -30.42
CA TYR A 2 -8.98 5.30 -29.79
C TYR A 2 -8.89 3.79 -29.61
N HIS A 3 -8.73 3.32 -28.38
CA HIS A 3 -8.91 1.90 -28.07
C HIS A 3 -10.42 1.62 -28.08
N HIS A 4 -10.90 0.91 -29.08
CA HIS A 4 -12.22 0.32 -29.02
C HIS A 4 -12.17 -0.88 -28.09
N PHE A 5 -12.86 -0.80 -26.96
CA PHE A 5 -13.04 -1.94 -26.05
C PHE A 5 -14.31 -2.69 -26.46
N ASP A 6 -14.20 -4.00 -26.58
CA ASP A 6 -15.31 -4.87 -27.00
C ASP A 6 -16.45 -4.92 -25.98
N SER A 7 -16.17 -4.53 -24.74
CA SER A 7 -17.15 -4.48 -23.65
C SER A 7 -16.75 -3.50 -22.55
N LYS A 8 -17.71 -3.12 -21.70
CA LYS A 8 -17.46 -2.33 -20.48
C LYS A 8 -16.54 -3.06 -19.52
N GLU A 9 -16.63 -4.38 -19.46
CA GLU A 9 -15.76 -5.24 -18.67
C GLU A 9 -14.31 -5.17 -19.18
N ALA A 10 -14.09 -5.28 -20.49
CA ALA A 10 -12.78 -5.16 -21.11
C ALA A 10 -12.13 -3.80 -20.82
N LEU A 11 -12.91 -2.71 -20.87
CA LEU A 11 -12.47 -1.38 -20.47
C LEU A 11 -12.04 -1.36 -18.97
N GLY A 12 -12.87 -1.95 -18.12
CA GLY A 12 -12.55 -2.02 -16.69
C GLY A 12 -11.26 -2.79 -16.39
N HIS A 13 -11.04 -3.91 -17.08
CA HIS A 13 -9.80 -4.70 -16.96
C HIS A 13 -8.58 -3.90 -17.43
N ALA A 14 -8.69 -3.15 -18.53
CA ALA A 14 -7.62 -2.28 -19.02
C ALA A 14 -7.30 -1.16 -18.00
N VAL A 15 -8.30 -0.55 -17.39
CA VAL A 15 -8.10 0.44 -16.31
C VAL A 15 -7.30 -0.16 -15.14
N VAL A 16 -7.58 -1.39 -14.74
CA VAL A 16 -6.82 -2.06 -13.68
C VAL A 16 -5.36 -2.26 -14.09
N GLU A 17 -5.12 -2.74 -15.30
CA GLU A 17 -3.77 -3.10 -15.76
C GLU A 17 -2.93 -1.90 -16.19
N GLU A 18 -3.53 -0.90 -16.84
CA GLU A 18 -2.80 0.21 -17.45
C GLU A 18 -2.74 1.47 -16.56
N ILE A 19 -3.62 1.59 -15.58
CA ILE A 19 -3.70 2.77 -14.70
C ILE A 19 -3.42 2.39 -13.24
N ILE A 20 -4.21 1.47 -12.66
CA ILE A 20 -4.12 1.17 -11.23
C ILE A 20 -2.83 0.41 -10.89
N ALA A 21 -2.50 -0.63 -11.66
CA ALA A 21 -1.31 -1.42 -11.39
C ALA A 21 0.00 -0.62 -11.49
N PRO A 22 0.22 0.21 -12.53
CA PRO A 22 1.41 1.07 -12.59
C PRO A 22 1.48 2.11 -11.47
N ASP A 23 0.34 2.69 -11.06
CA ASP A 23 0.28 3.66 -9.96
C ASP A 23 0.70 3.03 -8.63
N VAL A 24 0.12 1.87 -8.29
CA VAL A 24 0.48 1.13 -7.07
C VAL A 24 1.93 0.66 -7.11
N HIS A 25 2.40 0.16 -8.26
CA HIS A 25 3.78 -0.24 -8.43
C HIS A 25 4.75 0.93 -8.22
N GLY A 26 4.45 2.09 -8.78
CA GLY A 26 5.26 3.29 -8.63
C GLY A 26 5.32 3.83 -7.20
N LYS A 27 4.23 3.71 -6.44
CA LYS A 27 4.12 4.21 -5.06
C LYS A 27 4.64 3.22 -4.02
N TRP A 28 4.38 1.93 -4.20
CA TRP A 28 4.54 0.93 -3.17
C TRP A 28 5.52 -0.20 -3.46
N VAL A 29 5.87 -0.45 -4.72
CA VAL A 29 6.77 -1.56 -5.07
C VAL A 29 8.16 -1.02 -5.41
N ARG A 30 8.23 -0.15 -6.39
CA ARG A 30 9.49 0.40 -6.89
C ARG A 30 10.34 1.11 -5.84
N PRO A 31 9.81 1.99 -4.96
CA PRO A 31 10.61 2.63 -3.93
C PRO A 31 11.19 1.65 -2.91
N LEU A 32 10.49 0.54 -2.64
CA LEU A 32 10.94 -0.46 -1.68
C LEU A 32 12.11 -1.32 -2.21
N GLN A 33 12.22 -1.46 -3.53
CA GLN A 33 13.32 -2.21 -4.15
C GLN A 33 14.67 -1.49 -4.11
N THR A 34 14.67 -0.17 -3.95
CA THR A 34 15.88 0.67 -3.99
C THR A 34 16.24 1.29 -2.64
N GLY A 35 15.44 1.07 -1.62
CA GLY A 35 15.60 1.68 -0.30
C GLY A 35 16.72 1.05 0.51
N LYS A 36 17.64 1.89 1.04
CA LYS A 36 18.78 1.41 1.86
C LYS A 36 18.42 1.09 3.31
N ASN A 37 17.41 1.74 3.87
CA ASN A 37 16.93 1.51 5.22
C ASN A 37 15.47 1.05 5.18
N PRO A 38 15.19 -0.21 5.54
CA PRO A 38 13.86 -0.79 5.40
C PRO A 38 12.75 0.04 6.04
N ILE A 39 12.91 0.39 7.31
CA ILE A 39 11.87 1.11 8.05
C ILE A 39 11.72 2.55 7.57
N ASP A 40 12.82 3.25 7.30
CA ASP A 40 12.75 4.64 6.81
C ASP A 40 12.13 4.69 5.41
N THR A 41 12.40 3.69 4.56
CA THR A 41 11.82 3.57 3.23
C THR A 41 10.30 3.35 3.30
N LEU A 42 9.84 2.44 4.18
CA LEU A 42 8.42 2.22 4.41
C LEU A 42 7.73 3.46 4.99
N ILE A 43 8.36 4.14 5.95
CA ILE A 43 7.86 5.40 6.50
C ILE A 43 7.73 6.47 5.40
N GLY A 44 8.73 6.60 4.56
CA GLY A 44 8.69 7.54 3.43
C GLY A 44 7.54 7.25 2.48
N ALA A 45 7.31 5.99 2.14
CA ALA A 45 6.17 5.58 1.29
C ALA A 45 4.82 5.93 1.95
N VAL A 46 4.65 5.66 3.24
CA VAL A 46 3.43 6.01 3.98
C VAL A 46 3.23 7.53 4.06
N GLN A 47 4.30 8.29 4.30
CA GLN A 47 4.23 9.75 4.39
C GLN A 47 3.99 10.43 3.03
N SER A 48 4.24 9.73 1.93
CA SER A 48 3.94 10.23 0.58
C SER A 48 2.48 10.09 0.17
N ILE A 49 1.64 9.45 0.97
CA ILE A 49 0.21 9.32 0.69
C ILE A 49 -0.42 10.71 0.62
N PRO A 50 -1.11 11.04 -0.50
CA PRO A 50 -1.77 12.32 -0.64
C PRO A 50 -2.91 12.48 0.38
N VAL A 51 -3.04 13.67 0.96
CA VAL A 51 -4.02 13.96 2.02
C VAL A 51 -4.82 15.25 1.76
N ARG A 52 -4.90 15.70 0.51
CA ARG A 52 -5.77 16.82 0.14
C ARG A 52 -7.24 16.38 0.16
N PRO A 53 -8.20 17.31 0.29
CA PRO A 53 -9.63 16.96 0.29
C PRO A 53 -10.06 16.17 -0.95
N GLU A 54 -9.55 16.50 -2.13
CA GLU A 54 -9.82 15.79 -3.38
C GLU A 54 -9.27 14.34 -3.38
N ASP A 55 -8.12 14.09 -2.78
CA ASP A 55 -7.51 12.75 -2.69
C ASP A 55 -8.34 11.86 -1.76
N VAL A 56 -8.77 12.41 -0.62
CA VAL A 56 -9.56 11.69 0.38
C VAL A 56 -10.97 11.38 -0.11
N ARG A 57 -11.57 12.28 -0.90
CA ARG A 57 -12.94 12.11 -1.44
C ARG A 57 -13.10 10.80 -2.21
N GLY A 58 -12.13 10.45 -3.03
CA GLY A 58 -12.14 9.25 -3.86
C GLY A 58 -11.72 7.98 -3.11
N GLY A 59 -10.89 8.12 -2.09
CA GLY A 59 -10.24 7.00 -1.41
C GLY A 59 -9.23 6.27 -2.31
N CYS A 60 -8.86 5.06 -1.94
CA CYS A 60 -7.97 4.22 -2.74
C CYS A 60 -8.75 3.53 -3.89
N GLN A 61 -8.37 3.80 -5.13
CA GLN A 61 -9.04 3.21 -6.30
C GLN A 61 -8.90 1.68 -6.34
N LEU A 62 -7.73 1.14 -5.97
CA LEU A 62 -7.50 -0.29 -5.88
C LEU A 62 -8.48 -0.95 -4.90
N ASN A 63 -8.57 -0.42 -3.69
CA ASN A 63 -9.43 -0.96 -2.64
C ASN A 63 -10.91 -0.79 -2.99
N ASN A 64 -11.33 0.36 -3.51
CA ASN A 64 -12.71 0.57 -3.95
C ASN A 64 -13.12 -0.50 -4.95
N LEU A 65 -12.31 -0.71 -5.98
CA LEU A 65 -12.60 -1.66 -7.04
C LEU A 65 -12.56 -3.11 -6.53
N ALA A 66 -11.65 -3.42 -5.61
CA ALA A 66 -11.57 -4.74 -4.99
C ALA A 66 -12.83 -5.07 -4.18
N GLN A 67 -13.33 -4.12 -3.39
CA GLN A 67 -14.55 -4.30 -2.60
C GLN A 67 -15.79 -4.48 -3.49
N GLU A 68 -15.87 -3.74 -4.59
CA GLU A 68 -17.01 -3.78 -5.48
C GLU A 68 -16.99 -4.98 -6.44
N MET A 69 -15.85 -5.21 -7.11
CA MET A 69 -15.79 -6.13 -8.25
C MET A 69 -15.30 -7.53 -7.91
N SER A 70 -14.49 -7.72 -6.86
CA SER A 70 -13.95 -9.06 -6.54
C SER A 70 -15.01 -10.11 -6.23
N PRO A 71 -16.15 -9.80 -5.59
CA PRO A 71 -17.22 -10.77 -5.40
C PRO A 71 -18.00 -11.09 -6.68
N LEU A 72 -18.02 -10.16 -7.65
CA LEU A 72 -18.89 -10.21 -8.82
C LEU A 72 -18.20 -10.81 -10.05
N ASP A 73 -16.89 -10.58 -10.20
CA ASP A 73 -16.17 -10.90 -11.41
C ASP A 73 -14.80 -11.53 -11.11
N ALA A 74 -14.57 -12.75 -11.62
CA ALA A 74 -13.33 -13.50 -11.42
C ALA A 74 -12.14 -12.87 -12.15
N GLY A 75 -12.36 -12.20 -13.28
CA GLY A 75 -11.33 -11.51 -14.02
C GLY A 75 -10.78 -10.29 -13.28
N PHE A 76 -11.66 -9.47 -12.70
CA PHE A 76 -11.28 -8.38 -11.80
C PHE A 76 -10.57 -8.92 -10.56
N ARG A 77 -11.16 -9.90 -9.86
CA ARG A 77 -10.55 -10.50 -8.66
C ARG A 77 -9.11 -10.96 -8.90
N LYS A 78 -8.87 -11.66 -10.01
CA LYS A 78 -7.54 -12.17 -10.35
C LYS A 78 -6.53 -11.04 -10.62
N ARG A 79 -6.95 -9.98 -11.31
CA ARG A 79 -6.09 -8.82 -11.62
C ARG A 79 -5.76 -8.02 -10.38
N LEU A 80 -6.75 -7.73 -9.56
CA LEU A 80 -6.59 -6.97 -8.32
C LEU A 80 -5.74 -7.74 -7.29
N ALA A 81 -5.93 -9.07 -7.19
CA ALA A 81 -5.11 -9.92 -6.34
C ALA A 81 -3.63 -9.83 -6.70
N ARG A 82 -3.26 -9.83 -7.99
CA ARG A 82 -1.87 -9.67 -8.43
C ARG A 82 -1.26 -8.34 -7.96
N ILE A 83 -2.03 -7.27 -7.94
CA ILE A 83 -1.55 -5.96 -7.48
C ILE A 83 -1.29 -5.98 -5.97
N PHE A 84 -2.24 -6.49 -5.18
CA PHE A 84 -2.06 -6.65 -3.74
C PHE A 84 -0.91 -7.60 -3.39
N ASP A 85 -0.73 -8.69 -4.15
CA ASP A 85 0.36 -9.64 -3.96
C ASP A 85 1.72 -9.01 -4.26
N ALA A 86 1.83 -8.20 -5.31
CA ALA A 86 3.05 -7.47 -5.63
C ALA A 86 3.39 -6.45 -4.51
N TRP A 87 2.42 -5.71 -4.03
CA TRP A 87 2.61 -4.77 -2.91
C TRP A 87 3.02 -5.49 -1.64
N ARG A 88 2.28 -6.52 -1.24
CA ARG A 88 2.57 -7.34 -0.05
C ARG A 88 3.95 -7.99 -0.15
N GLY A 89 4.28 -8.54 -1.31
CA GLY A 89 5.58 -9.14 -1.59
C GLY A 89 6.74 -8.17 -1.43
N ALA A 90 6.61 -6.94 -1.95
CA ALA A 90 7.63 -5.90 -1.82
C ALA A 90 7.85 -5.48 -0.36
N VAL A 91 6.79 -5.29 0.42
CA VAL A 91 6.88 -4.97 1.85
C VAL A 91 7.53 -6.12 2.63
N ALA A 92 7.10 -7.35 2.39
CA ALA A 92 7.68 -8.52 3.07
C ALA A 92 9.16 -8.70 2.72
N SER A 93 9.56 -8.44 1.48
CA SER A 93 10.95 -8.54 1.04
C SER A 93 11.85 -7.56 1.76
N ILE A 94 11.49 -6.28 1.79
CA ILE A 94 12.31 -5.26 2.46
C ILE A 94 12.39 -5.48 3.98
N LEU A 95 11.36 -6.05 4.61
CA LEU A 95 11.40 -6.43 6.02
C LEU A 95 12.35 -7.61 6.27
N ARG A 96 12.36 -8.65 5.41
CA ARG A 96 13.32 -9.76 5.49
C ARG A 96 14.76 -9.28 5.33
N GLU A 97 15.01 -8.40 4.37
CA GLU A 97 16.32 -7.77 4.20
C GLU A 97 16.73 -7.00 5.46
N GLY A 98 15.79 -6.29 6.07
CA GLY A 98 15.98 -5.58 7.32
C GLY A 98 16.34 -6.50 8.48
N GLN A 99 15.73 -7.68 8.55
CA GLN A 99 16.08 -8.71 9.55
C GLN A 99 17.47 -9.27 9.30
N ALA A 100 17.81 -9.58 8.05
CA ALA A 100 19.16 -10.05 7.69
C ALA A 100 20.25 -9.03 8.03
N ASN A 101 19.94 -7.73 7.92
CA ASN A 101 20.84 -6.62 8.24
C ASN A 101 20.81 -6.17 9.71
N GLY A 102 20.02 -6.83 10.56
CA GLY A 102 19.86 -6.45 11.97
C GLY A 102 19.15 -5.12 12.21
N ARG A 103 18.40 -4.60 11.24
CA ARG A 103 17.66 -3.33 11.32
C ARG A 103 16.18 -3.50 11.71
N VAL A 104 15.64 -4.67 11.45
CA VAL A 104 14.27 -5.07 11.80
C VAL A 104 14.33 -6.17 12.85
N ARG A 105 13.42 -6.14 13.80
CA ARG A 105 13.31 -7.14 14.87
C ARG A 105 13.07 -8.53 14.26
N ARG A 106 13.72 -9.55 14.84
CA ARG A 106 13.63 -10.93 14.37
C ARG A 106 12.31 -11.62 14.67
N ASP A 107 11.57 -11.12 15.66
CA ASP A 107 10.24 -11.61 16.07
C ASP A 107 9.10 -11.06 15.22
N VAL A 108 9.38 -10.21 14.23
CA VAL A 108 8.40 -9.73 13.23
C VAL A 108 8.25 -10.79 12.15
N GLU A 109 7.02 -11.23 11.91
CA GLU A 109 6.71 -12.05 10.74
C GLU A 109 6.50 -11.15 9.52
N PRO A 110 7.41 -11.15 8.51
CA PRO A 110 7.38 -10.19 7.41
C PRO A 110 6.09 -10.24 6.57
N ALA A 111 5.54 -11.44 6.35
CA ALA A 111 4.32 -11.59 5.56
C ALA A 111 3.08 -11.04 6.29
N GLU A 112 2.98 -11.28 7.60
CA GLU A 112 1.90 -10.75 8.44
C GLU A 112 2.02 -9.24 8.61
N ALA A 113 3.22 -8.73 8.85
CA ALA A 113 3.49 -7.30 8.94
C ALA A 113 3.16 -6.57 7.62
N ALA A 114 3.45 -7.19 6.48
CA ALA A 114 3.08 -6.65 5.17
C ALA A 114 1.56 -6.57 4.99
N ALA A 115 0.85 -7.64 5.34
CA ALA A 115 -0.62 -7.66 5.29
C ALA A 115 -1.24 -6.62 6.23
N LEU A 116 -0.70 -6.47 7.44
CA LEU A 116 -1.15 -5.49 8.41
C LEU A 116 -0.93 -4.05 7.93
N LEU A 117 0.24 -3.76 7.33
CA LEU A 117 0.51 -2.43 6.76
C LEU A 117 -0.53 -2.06 5.71
N ILE A 118 -0.81 -2.96 4.77
CA ILE A 118 -1.80 -2.73 3.72
C ILE A 118 -3.20 -2.55 4.33
N ALA A 119 -3.59 -3.40 5.26
CA ALA A 119 -4.88 -3.30 5.95
C ALA A 119 -5.05 -1.95 6.68
N MET A 120 -3.99 -1.46 7.34
CA MET A 120 -4.02 -0.14 8.00
C MET A 120 -4.14 1.00 6.98
N VAL A 121 -3.36 0.97 5.90
CA VAL A 121 -3.43 2.01 4.84
C VAL A 121 -4.82 2.06 4.23
N GLU A 122 -5.35 0.91 3.81
CA GLU A 122 -6.65 0.82 3.16
C GLU A 122 -7.81 1.10 4.14
N GLY A 123 -7.68 0.67 5.38
CA GLY A 123 -8.65 0.96 6.43
C GLY A 123 -8.75 2.46 6.71
N TYR A 124 -7.63 3.16 6.87
CA TYR A 124 -7.64 4.61 7.06
C TYR A 124 -8.10 5.38 5.81
N ALA A 125 -7.77 4.91 4.61
CA ALA A 125 -8.28 5.49 3.37
C ALA A 125 -9.82 5.38 3.30
N SER A 126 -10.37 4.22 3.68
CA SER A 126 -11.81 3.99 3.71
C SER A 126 -12.50 4.84 4.79
N LEU A 127 -11.94 4.93 5.99
CA LEU A 127 -12.48 5.77 7.08
C LEU A 127 -12.44 7.25 6.71
N ALA A 128 -11.35 7.72 6.12
CA ALA A 128 -11.20 9.10 5.68
C ALA A 128 -12.20 9.45 4.56
N LYS A 129 -12.37 8.53 3.60
CA LYS A 129 -13.38 8.65 2.53
C LYS A 129 -14.79 8.74 3.12
N ASN A 130 -15.14 7.87 4.06
CA ASN A 130 -16.46 7.90 4.69
C ASN A 130 -16.70 9.21 5.46
N ALA A 131 -15.69 9.67 6.21
CA ALA A 131 -15.77 10.92 6.96
C ALA A 131 -15.68 12.19 6.09
N GLN A 132 -15.19 12.07 4.84
CA GLN A 132 -14.83 13.19 3.96
C GLN A 132 -13.90 14.20 4.65
N ASP A 133 -13.02 13.70 5.56
CA ASP A 133 -12.11 14.50 6.38
C ASP A 133 -10.66 14.03 6.22
N PRO A 134 -9.78 14.86 5.64
CA PRO A 134 -8.35 14.58 5.54
C PRO A 134 -7.65 14.36 6.88
N LYS A 135 -8.19 14.86 7.99
CA LYS A 135 -7.61 14.67 9.33
C LYS A 135 -7.58 13.20 9.73
N VAL A 136 -8.56 12.40 9.27
CA VAL A 136 -8.62 10.96 9.53
C VAL A 136 -7.41 10.27 8.88
N MET A 137 -7.12 10.55 7.61
CA MET A 137 -5.95 9.98 6.92
C MET A 137 -4.63 10.44 7.54
N LYS A 138 -4.52 11.73 7.91
CA LYS A 138 -3.34 12.26 8.61
C LYS A 138 -3.11 11.56 9.95
N ALA A 139 -4.16 11.27 10.70
CA ALA A 139 -4.06 10.49 11.93
C ALA A 139 -3.60 9.06 11.65
N GLY A 140 -4.14 8.41 10.60
CA GLY A 140 -3.72 7.10 10.15
C GLY A 140 -2.24 7.03 9.79
N ILE A 141 -1.74 7.98 9.02
CA ILE A 141 -0.31 8.07 8.67
C ILE A 141 0.55 8.14 9.94
N ARG A 142 0.19 8.98 10.92
CA ARG A 142 0.95 9.05 12.19
C ARG A 142 0.95 7.72 12.94
N THR A 143 -0.18 7.05 13.01
CA THR A 143 -0.33 5.75 13.69
C THR A 143 0.52 4.68 12.99
N ILE A 144 0.44 4.59 11.66
CA ILE A 144 1.21 3.63 10.86
C ILE A 144 2.72 3.89 11.00
N VAL A 145 3.13 5.15 10.94
CA VAL A 145 4.54 5.54 11.14
C VAL A 145 5.03 5.14 12.55
N GLY A 146 4.21 5.36 13.57
CA GLY A 146 4.52 4.92 14.95
C GLY A 146 4.71 3.40 15.03
N TRP A 147 3.81 2.65 14.42
CA TRP A 147 3.91 1.19 14.35
C TRP A 147 5.15 0.74 13.57
N LEU A 148 5.44 1.30 12.40
CA LEU A 148 6.64 0.98 11.62
C LEU A 148 7.92 1.23 12.43
N ARG A 149 7.99 2.31 13.19
CA ARG A 149 9.13 2.58 14.08
C ARG A 149 9.32 1.50 15.13
N SER A 150 8.25 0.90 15.64
CA SER A 150 8.33 -0.20 16.62
C SER A 150 8.91 -1.49 16.07
N LEU A 151 8.96 -1.64 14.74
CA LEU A 151 9.57 -2.81 14.08
C LEU A 151 11.10 -2.75 14.04
N ARG A 152 11.73 -1.62 14.41
CA ARG A 152 13.20 -1.49 14.46
C ARG A 152 13.80 -2.41 15.51
N ALA A 153 14.94 -3.01 15.17
CA ALA A 153 15.71 -3.79 16.11
C ALA A 153 16.21 -2.93 17.29
N PRO A 154 16.27 -3.48 18.52
CA PRO A 154 16.89 -2.81 19.68
C PRO A 154 18.35 -2.46 19.36
N GLY A 155 18.77 -1.24 19.62
CA GLY A 155 20.14 -0.75 19.38
C GLY A 155 20.31 0.14 18.16
N ASN A 156 19.31 0.22 17.26
CA ASN A 156 19.34 1.13 16.11
C ASN A 156 18.57 2.44 16.38
N ARG A 157 18.40 2.81 17.65
CA ARG A 157 17.97 4.17 18.01
C ARG A 157 19.18 5.07 17.77
N LYS A 158 19.12 5.92 16.73
CA LYS A 158 20.05 7.04 16.64
C LYS A 158 20.01 7.76 17.98
N ARG A 159 21.15 7.78 18.70
CA ARG A 159 21.40 8.78 19.74
C ARG A 159 21.37 10.12 19.00
N GLY A 160 20.32 10.85 19.13
CA GLY A 160 20.15 12.23 18.70
C GLY A 160 19.96 13.08 19.92
#